data_64d5f5974d5a4cdb9f5f7ebf1487e2d5
#
_entry.id   64d5f5974d5a4cdb9f5f7ebf1487e2d5
#
_cell.length_a   1.000
_cell.length_b   1.000
_cell.length_c   1.000
_cell.angle_alpha   90.00
_cell.angle_beta   90.00
_cell.angle_gamma   90.00
#
_symmetry.space_group_name_H-M   'P 1'
#
loop_
_entity.id
_entity.type
_entity.pdbx_description
1 polymer ?
#
loop_
_entity_poly.entity_id
_entity_poly.type
_entity_poly.pdbx_seq_one_letter_code
_entity_poly.pdbx_strand_id
1 'polypeptide(L)'
;FANVLNAVTKTKEILDIPIYEGGTDFPQNHDIELRNVRFSYDGKTDVLQGVNLKINDGERMALVGQSGAGKSTVIELISRFYDVQEGEVLIGGKNVKELNYDTILKNVAIVFQKTFLTRDSVLENIRMGSNATLEKVRTAAKEAQIDDFIMSLPDGYDTKVGSFGSRFSGGEKQRIAIARAILKNAPILILDEATSASDPENQMEIDKAIQNLCKGKTVIVVAHRLSALKMCERVAVVENHTITCVGTHEEVRKNNAYYRKAWEDYETARNITYQLEGGEQHE
;
A
#
# COMPACT_ATOMS: atom_id res chain seq x y z
N PHE A 1 -15.43 32.05 30.32
CA PHE A 1 -14.23 31.51 31.03
C PHE A 1 -14.08 30.00 30.79
N ALA A 2 -15.11 29.16 30.97
CA ALA A 2 -15.03 27.70 30.79
C ALA A 2 -14.59 27.27 29.38
N ASN A 3 -15.09 27.92 28.31
CA ASN A 3 -14.72 27.60 26.94
C ASN A 3 -13.27 27.98 26.60
N VAL A 4 -12.74 29.05 27.19
CA VAL A 4 -11.34 29.45 27.00
C VAL A 4 -10.43 28.49 27.74
N LEU A 5 -10.78 28.07 28.96
CA LEU A 5 -10.04 27.10 29.74
C LEU A 5 -9.96 25.74 29.02
N ASN A 6 -11.08 25.27 28.47
CA ASN A 6 -11.15 24.04 27.66
C ASN A 6 -10.29 24.12 26.39
N ALA A 7 -10.29 25.27 25.71
CA ALA A 7 -9.44 25.48 24.52
C ALA A 7 -7.95 25.44 24.90
N VAL A 8 -7.56 26.11 25.99
CA VAL A 8 -6.18 26.10 26.50
C VAL A 8 -5.75 24.69 26.92
N THR A 9 -6.60 23.94 27.62
CA THR A 9 -6.31 22.57 28.05
C THR A 9 -6.11 21.66 26.83
N LYS A 10 -7.01 21.70 25.85
CA LYS A 10 -6.88 20.93 24.59
C LYS A 10 -5.63 21.31 23.79
N THR A 11 -5.32 22.61 23.72
CA THR A 11 -4.10 23.07 23.04
C THR A 11 -2.84 22.55 23.77
N LYS A 12 -2.84 22.56 25.10
CA LYS A 12 -1.75 22.01 25.90
C LYS A 12 -1.60 20.51 25.71
N GLU A 13 -2.71 19.75 25.73
CA GLU A 13 -2.71 18.31 25.42
C GLU A 13 -2.09 18.00 24.05
N ILE A 14 -2.38 18.81 23.03
CA ILE A 14 -1.78 18.67 21.68
C ILE A 14 -0.29 19.00 21.69
N LEU A 15 0.13 20.06 22.41
CA LEU A 15 1.53 20.47 22.50
C LEU A 15 2.38 19.51 23.34
N ASP A 16 1.75 18.82 24.29
CA ASP A 16 2.42 17.82 25.17
C ASP A 16 2.48 16.41 24.51
N ILE A 17 1.93 16.22 23.28
CA ILE A 17 2.09 14.97 22.53
C ILE A 17 3.59 14.75 22.29
N PRO A 18 4.16 13.64 22.73
CA PRO A 18 5.58 13.39 22.54
C PRO A 18 5.92 13.33 21.05
N ILE A 19 6.91 14.11 20.64
CA ILE A 19 7.48 14.01 19.29
C ILE A 19 8.25 12.69 19.26
N TYR A 20 7.95 11.85 18.26
CA TYR A 20 8.70 10.61 18.07
C TYR A 20 10.14 10.94 17.68
N GLU A 21 11.04 10.90 18.65
CA GLU A 21 12.47 11.00 18.44
C GLU A 21 13.00 9.66 17.91
N GLY A 22 14.07 9.70 17.12
CA GLY A 22 14.69 8.51 16.57
C GLY A 22 15.86 8.84 15.65
N GLY A 23 16.65 7.83 15.32
CA GLY A 23 17.79 7.96 14.40
C GLY A 23 17.36 8.13 12.94
N THR A 24 18.26 8.75 12.16
CA THR A 24 18.09 8.96 10.72
C THR A 24 18.80 7.90 9.88
N ASP A 25 19.50 6.96 10.51
CA ASP A 25 20.25 5.89 9.87
C ASP A 25 19.31 4.73 9.51
N PHE A 26 18.80 4.72 8.27
CA PHE A 26 17.95 3.67 7.76
C PHE A 26 18.79 2.48 7.31
N PRO A 27 18.40 1.23 7.65
CA PRO A 27 19.16 0.04 7.26
C PRO A 27 19.32 -0.12 5.75
N GLN A 28 20.46 -0.69 5.33
CA GLN A 28 20.72 -1.03 3.92
C GLN A 28 19.99 -2.30 3.48
N ASN A 29 19.72 -3.20 4.40
CA ASN A 29 18.86 -4.36 4.20
C ASN A 29 17.43 -3.94 4.52
N HIS A 30 16.49 -4.31 3.67
CA HIS A 30 15.09 -3.90 3.75
C HIS A 30 14.16 -5.09 4.06
N ASP A 31 14.72 -6.15 4.69
CA ASP A 31 13.88 -7.20 5.25
C ASP A 31 12.99 -6.65 6.36
N ILE A 32 11.80 -7.21 6.48
CA ILE A 32 10.80 -6.77 7.46
C ILE A 32 10.48 -7.95 8.35
N GLU A 33 10.49 -7.73 9.66
CA GLU A 33 10.16 -8.78 10.62
C GLU A 33 9.24 -8.26 11.71
N LEU A 34 8.14 -8.96 11.94
CA LEU A 34 7.27 -8.80 13.09
C LEU A 34 7.55 -9.94 14.05
N ARG A 35 7.85 -9.64 15.33
CA ARG A 35 8.14 -10.64 16.36
C ARG A 35 7.16 -10.52 17.49
N ASN A 36 6.31 -11.52 17.65
CA ASN A 36 5.31 -11.64 18.71
C ASN A 36 4.49 -10.36 18.92
N VAL A 37 4.05 -9.76 17.81
CA VAL A 37 3.39 -8.45 17.82
C VAL A 37 1.96 -8.58 18.33
N ARG A 38 1.65 -7.79 19.40
CA ARG A 38 0.29 -7.53 19.87
C ARG A 38 -0.06 -6.07 19.69
N PHE A 39 -1.26 -5.80 19.17
CA PHE A 39 -1.72 -4.44 18.94
C PHE A 39 -3.22 -4.28 19.12
N SER A 40 -3.60 -3.15 19.73
CA SER A 40 -4.96 -2.67 19.92
C SER A 40 -5.02 -1.15 19.69
N TYR A 41 -6.04 -0.65 18.98
CA TYR A 41 -6.24 0.79 18.80
C TYR A 41 -6.79 1.49 20.05
N ASP A 42 -7.61 0.78 20.83
CA ASP A 42 -8.30 1.32 22.03
C ASP A 42 -7.71 0.83 23.34
N GLY A 43 -6.66 0.00 23.29
CA GLY A 43 -6.05 -0.64 24.44
C GLY A 43 -6.90 -1.72 25.11
N LYS A 44 -8.06 -2.08 24.52
CA LYS A 44 -9.02 -3.05 25.10
C LYS A 44 -9.23 -4.26 24.21
N THR A 45 -9.38 -4.01 22.91
CA THR A 45 -9.68 -5.05 21.92
C THR A 45 -8.48 -5.28 21.03
N ASP A 46 -7.88 -6.46 21.14
CA ASP A 46 -6.72 -6.81 20.32
C ASP A 46 -7.12 -6.99 18.85
N VAL A 47 -6.46 -6.26 17.97
CA VAL A 47 -6.58 -6.41 16.51
C VAL A 47 -5.53 -7.38 16.00
N LEU A 48 -4.37 -7.44 16.65
CA LEU A 48 -3.30 -8.41 16.37
C LEU A 48 -2.85 -9.07 17.67
N GLN A 49 -2.65 -10.40 17.63
CA GLN A 49 -2.30 -11.22 18.78
C GLN A 49 -1.12 -12.15 18.43
N GLY A 50 0.07 -11.86 18.96
CA GLY A 50 1.25 -12.69 18.79
C GLY A 50 1.68 -12.92 17.34
N VAL A 51 1.56 -11.86 16.51
CA VAL A 51 1.87 -11.95 15.07
C VAL A 51 3.37 -12.11 14.86
N ASN A 52 3.73 -13.14 14.09
CA ASN A 52 5.08 -13.37 13.60
C ASN A 52 5.06 -13.39 12.06
N LEU A 53 5.91 -12.59 11.44
CA LEU A 53 6.04 -12.50 9.98
C LEU A 53 7.47 -12.13 9.63
N LYS A 54 8.02 -12.76 8.59
CA LYS A 54 9.30 -12.36 7.99
C LYS A 54 9.16 -12.24 6.48
N ILE A 55 9.54 -11.08 5.95
CA ILE A 55 9.62 -10.74 4.54
C ILE A 55 11.09 -10.44 4.24
N ASN A 56 11.68 -11.14 3.28
CA ASN A 56 13.08 -10.94 2.95
C ASN A 56 13.29 -9.69 2.10
N ASP A 57 14.50 -9.14 2.10
CA ASP A 57 14.86 -8.02 1.25
C ASP A 57 14.63 -8.36 -0.24
N GLY A 58 13.94 -7.48 -0.96
CA GLY A 58 13.55 -7.67 -2.35
C GLY A 58 12.42 -8.66 -2.61
N GLU A 59 11.85 -9.28 -1.57
CA GLU A 59 10.71 -10.22 -1.68
C GLU A 59 9.39 -9.47 -1.90
N ARG A 60 8.48 -10.07 -2.68
CA ARG A 60 7.10 -9.63 -2.83
C ARG A 60 6.18 -10.59 -2.09
N MET A 61 5.57 -10.11 -1.00
CA MET A 61 4.67 -10.88 -0.16
C MET A 61 3.24 -10.36 -0.24
N ALA A 62 2.28 -11.26 -0.41
CA ALA A 62 0.87 -10.93 -0.32
C ALA A 62 0.33 -11.16 1.10
N LEU A 63 -0.46 -10.21 1.62
CA LEU A 63 -1.27 -10.38 2.81
C LEU A 63 -2.72 -10.66 2.39
N VAL A 64 -3.24 -11.82 2.75
CA VAL A 64 -4.59 -12.30 2.42
C VAL A 64 -5.35 -12.58 3.71
N GLY A 65 -6.66 -12.35 3.71
CA GLY A 65 -7.51 -12.61 4.87
C GLY A 65 -8.85 -11.88 4.75
N GLN A 66 -9.78 -12.19 5.61
CA GLN A 66 -11.10 -11.55 5.63
C GLN A 66 -10.99 -10.05 5.90
N SER A 67 -12.04 -9.31 5.54
CA SER A 67 -12.14 -7.89 5.94
C SER A 67 -12.14 -7.81 7.48
N GLY A 68 -11.37 -6.83 8.02
CA GLY A 68 -11.21 -6.69 9.47
C GLY A 68 -10.25 -7.66 10.15
N ALA A 69 -9.60 -8.59 9.43
CA ALA A 69 -8.65 -9.55 10.02
C ALA A 69 -7.34 -8.93 10.55
N GLY A 70 -7.07 -7.64 10.27
CA GLY A 70 -5.87 -6.95 10.73
C GLY A 70 -4.81 -6.68 9.65
N LYS A 71 -5.10 -6.95 8.36
CA LYS A 71 -4.13 -6.71 7.26
C LYS A 71 -3.65 -5.26 7.19
N SER A 72 -4.58 -4.30 7.22
CA SER A 72 -4.24 -2.86 7.21
C SER A 72 -3.45 -2.47 8.47
N THR A 73 -3.77 -3.06 9.61
CA THR A 73 -3.03 -2.83 10.84
C THR A 73 -1.57 -3.30 10.72
N VAL A 74 -1.31 -4.44 10.08
CA VAL A 74 0.06 -4.91 9.83
C VAL A 74 0.86 -3.87 9.03
N ILE A 75 0.31 -3.32 7.94
CA ILE A 75 1.01 -2.30 7.14
C ILE A 75 1.16 -0.96 7.87
N GLU A 76 0.19 -0.58 8.69
CA GLU A 76 0.27 0.63 9.53
C GLU A 76 1.37 0.53 10.59
N LEU A 77 1.57 -0.64 11.19
CA LEU A 77 2.65 -0.89 12.14
C LEU A 77 4.03 -0.91 11.46
N ILE A 78 4.16 -1.51 10.27
CA ILE A 78 5.39 -1.48 9.48
C ILE A 78 5.77 -0.04 9.10
N SER A 79 4.76 0.79 8.78
CA SER A 79 4.95 2.21 8.46
C SER A 79 5.09 3.10 9.70
N ARG A 80 5.03 2.51 10.90
CA ARG A 80 5.03 3.19 12.20
C ARG A 80 3.95 4.28 12.31
N PHE A 81 2.75 4.07 11.74
CA PHE A 81 1.61 4.94 12.05
C PHE A 81 1.14 4.76 13.50
N TYR A 82 1.44 3.60 14.06
CA TYR A 82 1.25 3.25 15.46
C TYR A 82 2.44 2.47 15.98
N ASP A 83 2.72 2.57 17.28
CA ASP A 83 3.69 1.73 17.98
C ASP A 83 2.98 0.51 18.59
N VAL A 84 3.62 -0.66 18.54
CA VAL A 84 3.10 -1.90 19.10
C VAL A 84 3.09 -1.87 20.63
N GLN A 85 2.09 -2.49 21.27
CA GLN A 85 2.05 -2.63 22.73
C GLN A 85 3.00 -3.74 23.22
N GLU A 86 3.06 -4.85 22.50
CA GLU A 86 3.97 -5.96 22.80
C GLU A 86 4.66 -6.45 21.53
N GLY A 87 5.85 -7.03 21.69
CA GLY A 87 6.66 -7.46 20.57
C GLY A 87 7.40 -6.31 19.89
N GLU A 88 7.86 -6.54 18.69
CA GLU A 88 8.64 -5.57 17.91
C GLU A 88 8.41 -5.69 16.41
N VAL A 89 8.57 -4.57 15.70
CA VAL A 89 8.59 -4.49 14.24
C VAL A 89 9.99 -4.03 13.84
N LEU A 90 10.64 -4.80 12.99
CA LEU A 90 12.02 -4.57 12.58
C LEU A 90 12.08 -4.34 11.07
N ILE A 91 12.94 -3.43 10.64
CA ILE A 91 13.37 -3.24 9.25
C ILE A 91 14.89 -3.36 9.24
N GLY A 92 15.43 -4.27 8.45
CA GLY A 92 16.87 -4.54 8.39
C GLY A 92 17.48 -4.89 9.77
N GLY A 93 16.70 -5.57 10.63
CA GLY A 93 17.07 -5.90 11.99
C GLY A 93 16.99 -4.74 13.00
N LYS A 94 16.63 -3.51 12.58
CA LYS A 94 16.49 -2.35 13.47
C LYS A 94 15.02 -2.13 13.82
N ASN A 95 14.72 -1.92 15.10
CA ASN A 95 13.35 -1.65 15.54
C ASN A 95 12.84 -0.32 14.98
N VAL A 96 11.65 -0.32 14.38
CA VAL A 96 11.07 0.90 13.79
C VAL A 96 10.88 2.02 14.83
N LYS A 97 10.75 1.69 16.11
CA LYS A 97 10.69 2.68 17.20
C LYS A 97 11.99 3.47 17.39
N GLU A 98 13.12 2.93 16.94
CA GLU A 98 14.43 3.59 17.00
C GLU A 98 14.69 4.53 15.82
N LEU A 99 13.86 4.48 14.77
CA LEU A 99 13.97 5.30 13.59
C LEU A 99 13.12 6.56 13.72
N ASN A 100 13.62 7.69 13.24
CA ASN A 100 12.84 8.90 13.10
C ASN A 100 11.69 8.67 12.10
N TYR A 101 10.53 9.25 12.37
CA TYR A 101 9.32 9.09 11.55
C TYR A 101 9.53 9.54 10.11
N ASP A 102 10.18 10.69 9.88
CA ASP A 102 10.50 11.17 8.54
C ASP A 102 11.42 10.22 7.77
N THR A 103 12.33 9.55 8.48
CA THR A 103 13.22 8.54 7.90
C THR A 103 12.43 7.33 7.41
N ILE A 104 11.48 6.83 8.19
CA ILE A 104 10.59 5.75 7.78
C ILE A 104 9.76 6.20 6.57
N LEU A 105 9.12 7.37 6.66
CA LEU A 105 8.29 7.89 5.56
C LEU A 105 9.06 8.14 4.27
N LYS A 106 10.36 8.45 4.33
CA LYS A 106 11.21 8.55 3.12
C LYS A 106 11.46 7.20 2.47
N ASN A 107 11.57 6.12 3.26
CA ASN A 107 12.00 4.81 2.81
C ASN A 107 10.85 3.80 2.63
N VAL A 108 9.63 4.15 3.01
CA VAL A 108 8.42 3.35 2.79
C VAL A 108 7.46 4.13 1.91
N ALA A 109 7.09 3.59 0.76
CA ALA A 109 6.05 4.15 -0.10
C ALA A 109 4.77 3.33 0.05
N ILE A 110 3.63 4.01 0.09
CA ILE A 110 2.31 3.36 0.17
C ILE A 110 1.45 3.85 -0.99
N VAL A 111 0.86 2.91 -1.73
CA VAL A 111 -0.19 3.19 -2.72
C VAL A 111 -1.50 2.69 -2.14
N PHE A 112 -2.37 3.60 -1.74
CA PHE A 112 -3.65 3.29 -1.12
C PHE A 112 -4.73 2.97 -2.16
N GLN A 113 -5.72 2.19 -1.76
CA GLN A 113 -6.93 1.89 -2.55
C GLN A 113 -7.65 3.17 -2.99
N LYS A 114 -7.86 4.10 -2.04
CA LYS A 114 -8.47 5.40 -2.33
C LYS A 114 -7.38 6.42 -2.61
N THR A 115 -7.17 6.70 -3.87
CA THR A 115 -6.20 7.71 -4.29
C THR A 115 -6.71 9.12 -4.00
N PHE A 116 -5.94 9.86 -3.21
CA PHE A 116 -6.18 11.26 -2.95
C PHE A 116 -5.32 12.13 -3.89
N LEU A 117 -5.96 13.09 -4.55
CA LEU A 117 -5.29 14.14 -5.31
C LEU A 117 -5.68 15.52 -4.74
N THR A 118 -4.69 16.40 -4.61
CA THR A 118 -4.90 17.78 -4.20
C THR A 118 -5.48 18.60 -5.36
N ARG A 119 -5.96 19.82 -5.07
CA ARG A 119 -6.47 20.75 -6.10
C ARG A 119 -5.38 21.36 -6.98
N ASP A 120 -4.14 21.03 -6.70
CA ASP A 120 -2.98 21.52 -7.44
C ASP A 120 -2.89 20.95 -8.85
N SER A 121 -1.85 21.31 -9.59
CA SER A 121 -1.57 20.75 -10.91
C SER A 121 -1.23 19.25 -10.83
N VAL A 122 -1.32 18.56 -11.96
CA VAL A 122 -0.85 17.18 -12.08
C VAL A 122 0.62 17.07 -11.68
N LEU A 123 1.45 18.04 -12.11
CA LEU A 123 2.85 18.13 -11.74
C LEU A 123 3.05 18.10 -10.21
N GLU A 124 2.36 18.97 -9.48
CA GLU A 124 2.50 19.06 -8.02
C GLU A 124 1.91 17.82 -7.31
N ASN A 125 0.85 17.23 -7.87
CA ASN A 125 0.32 15.98 -7.36
C ASN A 125 1.30 14.81 -7.48
N ILE A 126 2.11 14.74 -8.54
CA ILE A 126 3.17 13.72 -8.66
C ILE A 126 4.37 14.08 -7.78
N ARG A 127 4.78 15.35 -7.74
CA ARG A 127 5.90 15.82 -6.89
C ARG A 127 5.67 15.59 -5.41
N MET A 128 4.45 15.80 -4.91
CA MET A 128 4.10 15.73 -3.48
C MET A 128 5.11 16.46 -2.58
N GLY A 129 5.43 17.70 -2.92
CA GLY A 129 6.35 18.54 -2.16
C GLY A 129 7.85 18.29 -2.41
N SER A 130 8.21 17.35 -3.29
CA SER A 130 9.60 17.18 -3.70
C SER A 130 10.03 18.26 -4.70
N ASN A 131 11.34 18.56 -4.76
CA ASN A 131 11.93 19.48 -5.74
C ASN A 131 12.32 18.78 -7.05
N ALA A 132 11.62 17.70 -7.44
CA ALA A 132 11.91 16.96 -8.66
C ALA A 132 11.69 17.85 -9.91
N THR A 133 12.59 17.76 -10.88
CA THR A 133 12.43 18.45 -12.17
C THR A 133 11.26 17.88 -12.96
N LEU A 134 10.72 18.66 -13.90
CA LEU A 134 9.66 18.18 -14.81
C LEU A 134 10.10 16.90 -15.56
N GLU A 135 11.36 16.81 -15.97
CA GLU A 135 11.91 15.64 -16.66
C GLU A 135 11.82 14.38 -15.81
N LYS A 136 12.19 14.46 -14.52
CA LYS A 136 12.07 13.33 -13.59
C LYS A 136 10.61 12.94 -13.36
N VAL A 137 9.72 13.92 -13.23
CA VAL A 137 8.27 13.68 -13.10
C VAL A 137 7.73 13.00 -14.34
N ARG A 138 8.11 13.44 -15.54
CA ARG A 138 7.71 12.80 -16.81
C ARG A 138 8.23 11.37 -16.93
N THR A 139 9.47 11.12 -16.52
CA THR A 139 10.01 9.75 -16.50
C THR A 139 9.17 8.85 -15.60
N ALA A 140 8.85 9.28 -14.38
CA ALA A 140 7.98 8.53 -13.48
C ALA A 140 6.56 8.33 -14.05
N ALA A 141 6.00 9.34 -14.72
CA ALA A 141 4.69 9.27 -15.35
C ALA A 141 4.66 8.29 -16.54
N LYS A 142 5.74 8.20 -17.32
CA LYS A 142 5.88 7.19 -18.40
C LYS A 142 5.93 5.77 -17.83
N GLU A 143 6.70 5.55 -16.80
CA GLU A 143 6.75 4.25 -16.11
C GLU A 143 5.38 3.86 -15.50
N ALA A 144 4.62 4.86 -15.04
CA ALA A 144 3.26 4.71 -14.53
C ALA A 144 2.18 4.65 -15.63
N GLN A 145 2.54 4.62 -16.93
CA GLN A 145 1.61 4.56 -18.08
C GLN A 145 0.58 5.71 -18.08
N ILE A 146 0.99 6.95 -17.71
CA ILE A 146 0.08 8.11 -17.62
C ILE A 146 0.61 9.37 -18.34
N ASP A 147 1.86 9.39 -18.82
CA ASP A 147 2.45 10.56 -19.50
C ASP A 147 1.66 10.99 -20.74
N ASP A 148 1.28 10.03 -21.60
CA ASP A 148 0.53 10.30 -22.83
C ASP A 148 -0.83 10.91 -22.53
N PHE A 149 -1.54 10.39 -21.53
CA PHE A 149 -2.80 10.98 -21.07
C PHE A 149 -2.58 12.41 -20.55
N ILE A 150 -1.58 12.65 -19.71
CA ILE A 150 -1.28 13.98 -19.17
C ILE A 150 -0.97 14.95 -20.32
N MET A 151 -0.18 14.53 -21.31
CA MET A 151 0.18 15.35 -22.47
C MET A 151 -1.00 15.65 -23.39
N SER A 152 -2.07 14.85 -23.36
CA SER A 152 -3.31 15.10 -24.10
C SER A 152 -4.22 16.15 -23.45
N LEU A 153 -3.97 16.51 -22.19
CA LEU A 153 -4.73 17.53 -21.48
C LEU A 153 -4.40 18.94 -22.03
N PRO A 154 -5.34 19.89 -22.02
CA PRO A 154 -5.12 21.23 -22.59
C PRO A 154 -3.89 21.95 -22.03
N ASP A 155 -3.64 21.83 -20.72
CA ASP A 155 -2.51 22.47 -20.03
C ASP A 155 -1.42 21.43 -19.64
N GLY A 156 -1.49 20.20 -20.16
CA GLY A 156 -0.53 19.14 -19.85
C GLY A 156 -0.33 18.94 -18.34
N TYR A 157 0.92 18.99 -17.89
CA TYR A 157 1.28 18.83 -16.47
C TYR A 157 0.82 19.99 -15.57
N ASP A 158 0.52 21.17 -16.13
CA ASP A 158 -0.01 22.31 -15.38
C ASP A 158 -1.52 22.25 -15.19
N THR A 159 -2.18 21.25 -15.78
CA THR A 159 -3.63 21.05 -15.64
C THR A 159 -4.01 20.89 -14.18
N LYS A 160 -4.94 21.73 -13.69
CA LYS A 160 -5.47 21.65 -12.33
C LYS A 160 -6.42 20.47 -12.19
N VAL A 161 -6.16 19.64 -11.18
CA VAL A 161 -6.87 18.38 -10.95
C VAL A 161 -8.34 18.58 -10.53
N GLY A 162 -8.68 19.79 -10.02
CA GLY A 162 -10.01 20.09 -9.51
C GLY A 162 -10.25 19.52 -8.09
N SER A 163 -11.48 19.69 -7.58
CA SER A 163 -11.80 19.21 -6.23
C SER A 163 -11.70 17.69 -6.15
N PHE A 164 -10.75 17.19 -5.34
CA PHE A 164 -10.51 15.75 -5.11
C PHE A 164 -10.32 14.91 -6.38
N GLY A 165 -9.78 15.51 -7.44
CA GLY A 165 -9.57 14.80 -8.70
C GLY A 165 -10.86 14.52 -9.49
N SER A 166 -11.89 15.33 -9.34
CA SER A 166 -13.20 15.13 -9.98
C SER A 166 -13.17 15.04 -11.51
N ARG A 167 -12.08 15.51 -12.14
CA ARG A 167 -11.87 15.49 -13.60
C ARG A 167 -11.21 14.22 -14.13
N PHE A 168 -10.76 13.32 -13.24
CA PHE A 168 -10.01 12.12 -13.60
C PHE A 168 -10.77 10.87 -13.22
N SER A 169 -10.69 9.85 -14.07
CA SER A 169 -11.22 8.51 -13.79
C SER A 169 -10.47 7.85 -12.62
N GLY A 170 -11.00 6.76 -12.10
CA GLY A 170 -10.35 5.98 -11.05
C GLY A 170 -8.97 5.48 -11.46
N GLY A 171 -8.85 4.95 -12.68
CA GLY A 171 -7.59 4.43 -13.22
C GLY A 171 -6.53 5.52 -13.42
N GLU A 172 -6.91 6.69 -13.93
CA GLU A 172 -6.00 7.84 -14.08
C GLU A 172 -5.47 8.34 -12.74
N LYS A 173 -6.36 8.49 -11.74
CA LYS A 173 -5.95 8.85 -10.37
C LYS A 173 -4.95 7.84 -9.80
N GLN A 174 -5.21 6.56 -10.02
CA GLN A 174 -4.35 5.49 -9.52
C GLN A 174 -2.98 5.51 -10.19
N ARG A 175 -2.91 5.70 -11.51
CA ARG A 175 -1.63 5.84 -12.22
C ARG A 175 -0.86 7.09 -11.80
N ILE A 176 -1.53 8.20 -11.48
CA ILE A 176 -0.89 9.38 -10.88
C ILE A 176 -0.29 9.03 -9.51
N ALA A 177 -1.00 8.26 -8.65
CA ALA A 177 -0.46 7.81 -7.39
C ALA A 177 0.72 6.84 -7.56
N ILE A 178 0.68 5.97 -8.56
CA ILE A 178 1.81 5.10 -8.91
C ILE A 178 3.00 5.93 -9.39
N ALA A 179 2.81 6.95 -10.25
CA ALA A 179 3.87 7.87 -10.67
C ALA A 179 4.52 8.58 -9.47
N ARG A 180 3.72 9.01 -8.49
CA ARG A 180 4.19 9.57 -7.21
C ARG A 180 5.09 8.58 -6.46
N ALA A 181 4.67 7.32 -6.36
CA ALA A 181 5.44 6.28 -5.68
C ALA A 181 6.74 5.92 -6.44
N ILE A 182 6.72 5.89 -7.78
CA ILE A 182 7.90 5.72 -8.64
C ILE A 182 8.89 6.86 -8.42
N LEU A 183 8.41 8.13 -8.45
CA LEU A 183 9.25 9.31 -8.25
C LEU A 183 9.91 9.32 -6.88
N LYS A 184 9.18 8.90 -5.85
CA LYS A 184 9.68 8.75 -4.48
C LYS A 184 10.79 7.72 -4.38
N ASN A 185 10.72 6.66 -5.15
CA ASN A 185 11.70 5.56 -5.24
C ASN A 185 12.12 4.96 -3.89
N ALA A 186 11.18 4.77 -2.98
CA ALA A 186 11.43 4.14 -1.69
C ALA A 186 11.77 2.65 -1.86
N PRO A 187 12.68 2.08 -1.04
CA PRO A 187 13.08 0.67 -1.13
C PRO A 187 12.00 -0.31 -0.65
N ILE A 188 11.12 0.13 0.23
CA ILE A 188 9.96 -0.65 0.71
C ILE A 188 8.69 -0.08 0.10
N LEU A 189 7.85 -0.95 -0.47
CA LEU A 189 6.60 -0.60 -1.11
C LEU A 189 5.44 -1.35 -0.50
N ILE A 190 4.38 -0.64 -0.17
CA ILE A 190 3.11 -1.21 0.28
C ILE A 190 2.04 -0.87 -0.75
N LEU A 191 1.37 -1.90 -1.26
CA LEU A 191 0.24 -1.78 -2.19
C LEU A 191 -1.02 -2.22 -1.46
N ASP A 192 -1.87 -1.25 -1.08
CA ASP A 192 -3.14 -1.53 -0.43
C ASP A 192 -4.26 -1.49 -1.48
N GLU A 193 -4.71 -2.68 -1.92
CA GLU A 193 -5.73 -2.86 -2.96
C GLU A 193 -5.49 -2.07 -4.27
N ALA A 194 -4.24 -1.75 -4.57
CA ALA A 194 -3.86 -0.86 -5.67
C ALA A 194 -4.19 -1.39 -7.09
N THR A 195 -4.78 -2.60 -7.21
CA THR A 195 -5.00 -3.28 -8.50
C THR A 195 -6.46 -3.31 -8.96
N SER A 196 -7.35 -2.48 -8.40
CA SER A 196 -8.78 -2.54 -8.72
C SER A 196 -9.22 -1.44 -9.67
N ALA A 197 -9.11 -1.64 -10.98
CA ALA A 197 -9.81 -0.85 -11.98
C ALA A 197 -11.13 -1.53 -12.40
N SER A 198 -12.09 -0.71 -12.83
CA SER A 198 -13.40 -1.19 -13.28
C SER A 198 -13.44 -1.53 -14.77
N ASP A 199 -12.37 -1.21 -15.51
CA ASP A 199 -12.25 -1.29 -16.96
C ASP A 199 -11.01 -2.12 -17.34
N PRO A 200 -11.12 -3.14 -18.23
CA PRO A 200 -10.02 -4.02 -18.61
C PRO A 200 -8.80 -3.31 -19.20
N GLU A 201 -8.98 -2.27 -20.02
CA GLU A 201 -7.88 -1.52 -20.64
C GLU A 201 -7.07 -0.76 -19.57
N ASN A 202 -7.76 -0.04 -18.69
CA ASN A 202 -7.14 0.61 -17.55
C ASN A 202 -6.44 -0.38 -16.62
N GLN A 203 -6.98 -1.61 -16.47
CA GLN A 203 -6.36 -2.65 -15.64
C GLN A 203 -4.99 -3.06 -16.20
N MET A 204 -4.86 -3.25 -17.50
CA MET A 204 -3.58 -3.63 -18.13
C MET A 204 -2.51 -2.55 -17.92
N GLU A 205 -2.87 -1.28 -18.07
CA GLU A 205 -1.94 -0.16 -17.85
C GLU A 205 -1.53 -0.05 -16.38
N ILE A 206 -2.48 -0.23 -15.44
CA ILE A 206 -2.19 -0.26 -14.00
C ILE A 206 -1.26 -1.42 -13.65
N ASP A 207 -1.52 -2.63 -14.15
CA ASP A 207 -0.70 -3.80 -13.88
C ASP A 207 0.74 -3.60 -14.38
N LYS A 208 0.93 -3.01 -15.58
CA LYS A 208 2.24 -2.66 -16.10
C LYS A 208 2.94 -1.59 -15.26
N ALA A 209 2.21 -0.57 -14.82
CA ALA A 209 2.73 0.47 -13.95
C ALA A 209 3.18 -0.09 -12.60
N ILE A 210 2.40 -0.99 -12.00
CA ILE A 210 2.74 -1.68 -10.75
C ILE A 210 3.96 -2.58 -10.93
N GLN A 211 4.06 -3.34 -12.02
CA GLN A 211 5.25 -4.15 -12.32
C GLN A 211 6.51 -3.30 -12.39
N ASN A 212 6.44 -2.12 -13.02
CA ASN A 212 7.56 -1.18 -13.06
C ASN A 212 7.91 -0.67 -11.66
N LEU A 213 6.91 -0.27 -10.88
CA LEU A 213 7.08 0.25 -9.52
C LEU A 213 7.73 -0.77 -8.56
N CYS A 214 7.42 -2.08 -8.71
CA CYS A 214 7.89 -3.14 -7.81
C CYS A 214 9.35 -3.58 -8.06
N LYS A 215 9.99 -3.17 -9.16
CA LYS A 215 11.34 -3.61 -9.53
C LYS A 215 12.37 -3.27 -8.46
N GLY A 216 13.08 -4.30 -7.96
CA GLY A 216 14.18 -4.15 -7.01
C GLY A 216 13.76 -3.66 -5.62
N LYS A 217 12.52 -3.86 -5.21
CA LYS A 217 11.98 -3.41 -3.93
C LYS A 217 11.45 -4.57 -3.09
N THR A 218 11.46 -4.39 -1.77
CA THR A 218 10.67 -5.22 -0.85
C THR A 218 9.22 -4.77 -0.92
N VAL A 219 8.29 -5.66 -1.29
CA VAL A 219 6.90 -5.29 -1.57
C VAL A 219 5.92 -6.07 -0.71
N ILE A 220 4.98 -5.36 -0.12
CA ILE A 220 3.83 -5.94 0.57
C ILE A 220 2.57 -5.59 -0.22
N VAL A 221 1.81 -6.62 -0.61
CA VAL A 221 0.54 -6.46 -1.34
C VAL A 221 -0.60 -6.89 -0.44
N VAL A 222 -1.45 -5.96 -0.03
CA VAL A 222 -2.72 -6.31 0.61
C VAL A 222 -3.70 -6.69 -0.48
N ALA A 223 -3.96 -7.99 -0.62
CA ALA A 223 -4.72 -8.52 -1.72
C ALA A 223 -6.18 -8.78 -1.32
N HIS A 224 -7.11 -8.03 -1.91
CA HIS A 224 -8.54 -8.34 -1.93
C HIS A 224 -8.94 -9.09 -3.21
N ARG A 225 -8.13 -8.95 -4.28
CA ARG A 225 -8.29 -9.73 -5.52
C ARG A 225 -7.14 -10.71 -5.65
N LEU A 226 -7.46 -11.98 -5.84
CA LEU A 226 -6.47 -13.05 -5.96
C LEU A 226 -5.60 -12.91 -7.22
N SER A 227 -6.01 -12.11 -8.21
CA SER A 227 -5.19 -11.79 -9.37
C SER A 227 -3.86 -11.10 -9.00
N ALA A 228 -3.85 -10.28 -7.94
CA ALA A 228 -2.66 -9.61 -7.43
C ALA A 228 -1.61 -10.58 -6.85
N LEU A 229 -2.02 -11.80 -6.48
CA LEU A 229 -1.11 -12.83 -5.93
C LEU A 229 -0.10 -13.34 -6.96
N LYS A 230 -0.42 -13.25 -8.26
CA LYS A 230 0.48 -13.73 -9.32
C LYS A 230 1.84 -13.01 -9.37
N MET A 231 1.92 -11.81 -8.80
CA MET A 231 3.16 -11.05 -8.74
C MET A 231 3.97 -11.30 -7.46
N CYS A 232 3.42 -12.05 -6.50
CA CYS A 232 4.04 -12.29 -5.20
C CYS A 232 4.68 -13.67 -5.15
N GLU A 233 5.87 -13.76 -4.53
CA GLU A 233 6.58 -15.02 -4.31
C GLU A 233 5.97 -15.83 -3.18
N ARG A 234 5.48 -15.15 -2.14
CA ARG A 234 4.87 -15.79 -0.97
C ARG A 234 3.59 -15.09 -0.54
N VAL A 235 2.78 -15.83 0.20
CA VAL A 235 1.50 -15.39 0.75
C VAL A 235 1.52 -15.60 2.26
N ALA A 236 1.04 -14.61 3.01
CA ALA A 236 0.75 -14.71 4.43
C ALA A 236 -0.76 -14.56 4.65
N VAL A 237 -1.38 -15.52 5.33
CA VAL A 237 -2.81 -15.52 5.62
C VAL A 237 -3.05 -14.98 7.01
N VAL A 238 -3.85 -13.92 7.08
CA VAL A 238 -4.24 -13.25 8.33
C VAL A 238 -5.65 -13.70 8.70
N GLU A 239 -5.77 -14.44 9.78
CA GLU A 239 -7.02 -14.96 10.34
C GLU A 239 -6.97 -14.89 11.86
N ASN A 240 -8.12 -14.73 12.51
CA ASN A 240 -8.23 -14.75 13.97
C ASN A 240 -7.19 -13.85 14.66
N HIS A 241 -6.99 -12.64 14.14
CA HIS A 241 -6.07 -11.65 14.70
C HIS A 241 -4.57 -12.04 14.65
N THR A 242 -4.20 -13.06 13.90
CA THR A 242 -2.80 -13.50 13.75
C THR A 242 -2.50 -13.96 12.32
N ILE A 243 -1.25 -14.32 12.05
CA ILE A 243 -0.85 -14.95 10.79
C ILE A 243 -0.84 -16.46 11.00
N THR A 244 -1.76 -17.14 10.30
CA THR A 244 -2.00 -18.59 10.47
C THR A 244 -1.19 -19.45 9.51
N CYS A 245 -0.79 -18.90 8.36
CA CYS A 245 -0.03 -19.62 7.35
C CYS A 245 0.82 -18.66 6.52
N VAL A 246 2.06 -19.07 6.24
CA VAL A 246 2.98 -18.33 5.34
C VAL A 246 3.70 -19.34 4.45
N GLY A 247 3.74 -19.07 3.15
CA GLY A 247 4.43 -19.95 2.19
C GLY A 247 4.20 -19.50 0.75
N THR A 248 4.64 -20.30 -0.20
CA THR A 248 4.29 -20.13 -1.61
C THR A 248 2.78 -20.33 -1.81
N HIS A 249 2.25 -19.88 -2.95
CA HIS A 249 0.85 -20.10 -3.30
C HIS A 249 0.39 -21.56 -3.11
N GLU A 250 1.19 -22.50 -3.62
CA GLU A 250 0.86 -23.94 -3.56
C GLU A 250 0.89 -24.47 -2.12
N GLU A 251 1.88 -24.08 -1.33
CA GLU A 251 1.97 -24.48 0.08
C GLU A 251 0.79 -23.95 0.89
N VAL A 252 0.45 -22.67 0.73
CA VAL A 252 -0.67 -22.05 1.45
C VAL A 252 -2.00 -22.64 1.00
N ARG A 253 -2.20 -22.87 -0.31
CA ARG A 253 -3.40 -23.53 -0.83
C ARG A 253 -3.60 -24.94 -0.25
N LYS A 254 -2.51 -25.68 -0.06
CA LYS A 254 -2.55 -27.02 0.54
C LYS A 254 -2.86 -26.98 2.04
N ASN A 255 -2.26 -26.03 2.76
CA ASN A 255 -2.20 -26.05 4.22
C ASN A 255 -3.27 -25.16 4.90
N ASN A 256 -3.88 -24.21 4.17
CA ASN A 256 -4.88 -23.29 4.72
C ASN A 256 -6.23 -23.45 4.00
N ALA A 257 -7.27 -23.82 4.76
CA ALA A 257 -8.61 -24.08 4.21
C ALA A 257 -9.31 -22.81 3.71
N TYR A 258 -9.14 -21.67 4.41
CA TYR A 258 -9.70 -20.40 4.00
C TYR A 258 -9.13 -19.96 2.65
N TYR A 259 -7.80 -19.98 2.52
CA TYR A 259 -7.13 -19.57 1.29
C TYR A 259 -7.51 -20.47 0.11
N ARG A 260 -7.56 -21.80 0.32
CA ARG A 260 -7.98 -22.76 -0.70
C ARG A 260 -9.38 -22.46 -1.21
N LYS A 261 -10.34 -22.27 -0.30
CA LYS A 261 -11.71 -21.93 -0.66
C LYS A 261 -11.80 -20.61 -1.43
N ALA A 262 -11.14 -19.57 -0.94
CA ALA A 262 -11.12 -18.28 -1.61
C ALA A 262 -10.54 -18.36 -3.04
N TRP A 263 -9.53 -19.20 -3.23
CA TRP A 263 -8.95 -19.46 -4.55
C TRP A 263 -9.89 -20.21 -5.49
N GLU A 264 -10.55 -21.24 -4.99
CA GLU A 264 -11.57 -22.02 -5.76
C GLU A 264 -12.74 -21.14 -6.19
N ASP A 265 -13.23 -20.29 -5.31
CA ASP A 265 -14.29 -19.32 -5.61
C ASP A 265 -13.85 -18.33 -6.71
N TYR A 266 -12.59 -17.84 -6.66
CA TYR A 266 -12.01 -16.96 -7.68
C TYR A 266 -11.86 -17.67 -9.04
N GLU A 267 -11.34 -18.90 -9.08
CA GLU A 267 -11.21 -19.67 -10.32
C GLU A 267 -12.57 -19.92 -10.97
N THR A 268 -13.58 -20.25 -10.16
CA THR A 268 -14.96 -20.45 -10.62
C THR A 268 -15.54 -19.19 -11.23
N ALA A 269 -15.43 -18.05 -10.54
CA ALA A 269 -15.92 -16.77 -11.04
C ALA A 269 -15.24 -16.36 -12.36
N ARG A 270 -13.92 -16.54 -12.45
CA ARG A 270 -13.16 -16.26 -13.66
C ARG A 270 -13.61 -17.11 -14.86
N ASN A 271 -13.83 -18.41 -14.64
CA ASN A 271 -14.27 -19.33 -15.71
C ASN A 271 -15.67 -18.99 -16.21
N ILE A 272 -16.58 -18.55 -15.36
CA ILE A 272 -17.91 -18.08 -15.73
C ILE A 272 -17.79 -16.81 -16.62
N THR A 273 -16.95 -15.87 -16.27
CA THR A 273 -16.73 -14.63 -17.04
C THR A 273 -16.21 -14.95 -18.45
N TYR A 274 -15.23 -15.86 -18.58
CA TYR A 274 -14.74 -16.29 -19.90
C TYR A 274 -15.79 -17.01 -20.74
N GLN A 275 -16.70 -17.77 -20.14
CA GLN A 275 -17.79 -18.42 -20.88
C GLN A 275 -18.83 -17.42 -21.39
N LEU A 276 -19.11 -16.36 -20.66
CA LEU A 276 -20.04 -15.31 -21.05
C LEU A 276 -19.45 -14.42 -22.18
N GLU A 277 -18.17 -14.06 -22.09
CA GLU A 277 -17.49 -13.25 -23.13
C GLU A 277 -17.19 -14.06 -24.41
N GLY A 278 -16.96 -15.38 -24.30
CA GLY A 278 -16.74 -16.27 -25.44
C GLY A 278 -18.01 -16.70 -26.16
N GLY A 279 -19.19 -16.54 -25.56
CA GLY A 279 -20.49 -16.88 -26.13
C GLY A 279 -21.07 -15.81 -27.08
N GLU A 280 -20.58 -14.58 -27.06
CA GLU A 280 -21.05 -13.49 -27.93
C GLU A 280 -20.37 -13.41 -29.31
N GLN A 281 -19.42 -14.32 -29.60
CA GLN A 281 -18.74 -14.32 -30.93
C GLN A 281 -19.27 -15.35 -31.91
N HIS A 282 -20.41 -15.99 -31.66
CA HIS A 282 -21.05 -16.95 -32.54
C HIS A 282 -22.58 -16.73 -32.64
N GLU A 283 -23.03 -15.55 -33.06
CA GLU A 283 -24.33 -15.36 -33.72
C GLU A 283 -24.19 -14.34 -34.87
#